data_920f505aed063319ce747ab4044d072d
#
_entry.id   920f505aed063319ce747ab4044d072d
#
_cell.length_a   1.000
_cell.length_b   1.000
_cell.length_c   1.000
_cell.angle_alpha   90.00
_cell.angle_beta   90.00
_cell.angle_gamma   90.00
#
_symmetry.space_group_name_H-M   'P 1'
#
loop_
_entity.id
_entity.type
_entity.pdbx_description
1 polymer ?
#
loop_
_entity_poly.entity_id
_entity_poly.type
_entity_poly.pdbx_seq_one_letter_code
_entity_poly.pdbx_strand_id
1 'polypeptide(L)'
;MKRLFGWMVAAVLMLSAVCAAGAEGVTFKTNYFTLQLPDGWITDYEDLEKEEGLEGLGFFGQDAKIGLIAGAYLVYYEDLKDVALWSSDSEEMKAYIDAILEDFKDDHPEYLDTVMAGKIPIILIKATDAEGEYLYADTMTNGYAIQIQAYVADDSDEEKLYPLTEENIEQFKSILATFVPVT
;
A
#
# COMPACT_ATOMS: atom_id res chain seq x y z
N MET A 1 -7.85 -12.70 4.07
CA MET A 1 -7.35 -11.83 3.01
C MET A 1 -8.18 -11.81 1.73
N LYS A 2 -8.66 -12.96 1.18
CA LYS A 2 -9.55 -13.00 -0.03
C LYS A 2 -10.79 -12.10 0.00
N ARG A 3 -11.23 -11.61 1.16
CA ARG A 3 -12.39 -10.69 1.27
C ARG A 3 -12.03 -9.21 1.15
N LEU A 4 -10.76 -8.83 1.37
CA LEU A 4 -10.31 -7.44 1.29
C LEU A 4 -10.15 -6.97 -0.16
N PHE A 5 -9.73 -7.85 -1.06
CA PHE A 5 -9.55 -7.52 -2.46
C PHE A 5 -10.87 -7.13 -3.15
N GLY A 6 -11.95 -7.87 -2.89
CA GLY A 6 -13.28 -7.56 -3.42
C GLY A 6 -13.86 -6.22 -2.95
N TRP A 7 -13.38 -5.68 -1.80
CA TRP A 7 -13.78 -4.37 -1.30
C TRP A 7 -12.94 -3.24 -1.90
N MET A 8 -11.65 -3.50 -2.21
CA MET A 8 -10.79 -2.53 -2.88
C MET A 8 -11.30 -2.15 -4.27
N VAL A 9 -11.74 -3.15 -5.03
CA VAL A 9 -12.32 -2.96 -6.38
C VAL A 9 -13.60 -2.11 -6.33
N ALA A 10 -14.46 -2.33 -5.33
CA ALA A 10 -15.72 -1.59 -5.20
C ALA A 10 -15.55 -0.11 -4.80
N ALA A 11 -14.44 0.26 -4.16
CA ALA A 11 -14.21 1.63 -3.69
C ALA A 11 -13.55 2.53 -4.75
N VAL A 12 -12.90 1.96 -5.76
CA VAL A 12 -12.30 2.71 -6.89
C VAL A 12 -13.38 3.45 -7.72
N LEU A 13 -14.61 2.94 -7.73
CA LEU A 13 -15.75 3.59 -8.42
C LEU A 13 -16.12 5.00 -7.93
N MET A 14 -15.65 5.43 -6.74
CA MET A 14 -15.97 6.75 -6.20
C MET A 14 -14.91 7.83 -6.51
N LEU A 15 -13.80 7.46 -7.13
CA LEU A 15 -12.71 8.38 -7.45
C LEU A 15 -12.96 9.36 -8.60
N SER A 16 -14.11 9.30 -9.26
CA SER A 16 -14.38 10.06 -10.51
C SER A 16 -14.77 11.54 -10.36
N ALA A 17 -14.57 12.18 -9.22
CA ALA A 17 -15.04 13.54 -9.03
C ALA A 17 -14.17 14.45 -8.15
N VAL A 18 -12.90 14.69 -8.48
CA VAL A 18 -12.23 15.95 -8.07
C VAL A 18 -11.19 16.36 -9.10
N CYS A 19 -11.55 17.27 -10.00
CA CYS A 19 -10.59 18.04 -10.79
C CYS A 19 -9.95 19.12 -9.91
N ALA A 20 -8.68 19.01 -9.60
CA ALA A 20 -7.88 20.13 -9.12
C ALA A 20 -6.68 20.33 -10.03
N ALA A 21 -6.69 21.41 -10.79
CA ALA A 21 -5.56 21.86 -11.59
C ALA A 21 -4.52 22.53 -10.71
N GLY A 22 -3.30 22.04 -10.73
CA GLY A 22 -2.14 22.68 -10.11
C GLY A 22 -0.94 21.75 -10.17
N ALA A 23 0.15 22.20 -10.79
CA ALA A 23 1.37 21.45 -10.99
C ALA A 23 2.23 21.34 -9.71
N GLU A 24 1.66 20.83 -8.64
CA GLU A 24 2.38 20.42 -7.43
C GLU A 24 1.84 19.05 -7.03
N GLY A 25 2.73 18.07 -6.76
CA GLY A 25 2.37 16.70 -6.41
C GLY A 25 1.34 16.64 -5.27
N VAL A 26 0.49 15.63 -5.30
CA VAL A 26 -0.62 15.48 -4.34
C VAL A 26 -0.09 14.82 -3.07
N THR A 27 -0.51 15.30 -1.90
CA THR A 27 -0.25 14.62 -0.64
C THR A 27 -1.41 13.69 -0.31
N PHE A 28 -1.15 12.38 -0.30
CA PHE A 28 -2.05 11.41 0.32
C PHE A 28 -1.86 11.49 1.83
N LYS A 29 -2.91 11.83 2.54
CA LYS A 29 -2.85 12.04 3.99
C LYS A 29 -3.94 11.26 4.69
N THR A 30 -3.52 10.42 5.62
CA THR A 30 -4.39 9.72 6.58
C THR A 30 -4.20 10.30 7.99
N ASN A 31 -4.91 9.77 8.98
CA ASN A 31 -4.66 10.08 10.39
C ASN A 31 -3.36 9.47 10.92
N TYR A 32 -2.72 8.56 10.18
CA TYR A 32 -1.61 7.73 10.65
C TYR A 32 -0.31 7.98 9.90
N PHE A 33 -0.39 8.36 8.63
CA PHE A 33 0.79 8.63 7.79
C PHE A 33 0.46 9.55 6.61
N THR A 34 1.50 10.01 5.95
CA THR A 34 1.40 10.74 4.68
C THR A 34 2.32 10.14 3.63
N LEU A 35 1.94 10.27 2.35
CA LEU A 35 2.76 9.99 1.18
C LEU A 35 2.72 11.18 0.22
N GLN A 36 3.81 11.42 -0.51
CA GLN A 36 3.82 12.37 -1.63
C GLN A 36 3.61 11.59 -2.93
N LEU A 37 2.62 12.00 -3.68
CA LEU A 37 2.25 11.37 -4.94
C LEU A 37 2.69 12.26 -6.10
N PRO A 38 3.09 11.67 -7.25
CA PRO A 38 3.41 12.44 -8.45
C PRO A 38 2.21 13.24 -8.97
N ASP A 39 2.47 14.17 -9.89
CA ASP A 39 1.43 14.88 -10.62
C ASP A 39 0.54 13.89 -11.39
N GLY A 40 -0.76 14.21 -11.49
CA GLY A 40 -1.74 13.33 -12.16
C GLY A 40 -2.19 12.13 -11.33
N TRP A 41 -2.01 12.19 -10.01
CA TRP A 41 -2.55 11.21 -9.08
C TRP A 41 -3.77 11.76 -8.35
N ILE A 42 -4.68 10.87 -8.01
CA ILE A 42 -5.92 11.14 -7.25
C ILE A 42 -5.91 10.35 -5.96
N THR A 43 -6.59 10.87 -4.96
CA THR A 43 -6.63 10.25 -3.62
C THR A 43 -8.02 10.26 -3.05
N ASP A 44 -8.35 9.23 -2.28
CA ASP A 44 -9.51 9.17 -1.40
C ASP A 44 -9.12 8.51 -0.08
N TYR A 45 -9.75 8.91 1.00
CA TYR A 45 -9.51 8.34 2.32
C TYR A 45 -10.81 8.26 3.11
N GLU A 46 -11.11 7.08 3.62
CA GLU A 46 -12.23 6.81 4.50
C GLU A 46 -11.72 6.30 5.85
N ASP A 47 -12.16 6.92 6.95
CA ASP A 47 -12.04 6.33 8.27
C ASP A 47 -13.08 5.21 8.38
N LEU A 48 -12.61 3.95 8.43
CA LEU A 48 -13.48 2.84 8.74
C LEU A 48 -13.62 2.72 10.27
N GLU A 49 -14.84 2.56 10.74
CA GLU A 49 -15.06 2.08 12.11
C GLU A 49 -14.38 0.72 12.28
N LYS A 50 -13.82 0.48 13.50
CA LYS A 50 -13.05 -0.72 13.83
C LYS A 50 -13.83 -2.01 13.57
N GLU A 51 -13.81 -2.48 12.35
CA GLU A 51 -14.27 -3.83 11.99
C GLU A 51 -13.07 -4.73 11.72
N GLU A 52 -13.00 -5.87 12.38
CA GLU A 52 -11.96 -6.91 12.17
C GLU A 52 -10.51 -6.43 12.33
N GLY A 53 -10.26 -5.38 13.13
CA GLY A 53 -8.92 -4.84 13.36
C GLY A 53 -8.45 -3.78 12.34
N LEU A 54 -9.24 -3.50 11.30
CA LEU A 54 -8.98 -2.41 10.38
C LEU A 54 -9.38 -1.07 11.03
N GLU A 55 -8.47 -0.08 10.98
CA GLU A 55 -8.70 1.25 11.57
C GLU A 55 -8.84 2.35 10.53
N GLY A 56 -8.55 2.09 9.27
CA GLY A 56 -8.68 3.06 8.19
C GLY A 56 -8.39 2.46 6.84
N LEU A 57 -8.98 3.02 5.81
CA LEU A 57 -8.78 2.64 4.43
C LEU A 57 -8.60 3.89 3.57
N GLY A 58 -7.58 3.89 2.74
CA GLY A 58 -7.35 4.98 1.81
C GLY A 58 -6.89 4.46 0.46
N PHE A 59 -7.18 5.20 -0.59
CA PHE A 59 -6.81 4.87 -1.95
C PHE A 59 -6.05 6.03 -2.59
N PHE A 60 -5.11 5.70 -3.43
CA PHE A 60 -4.47 6.63 -4.33
C PHE A 60 -4.14 5.92 -5.65
N GLY A 61 -4.14 6.66 -6.73
CA GLY A 61 -3.90 6.06 -8.05
C GLY A 61 -3.59 7.10 -9.11
N GLN A 62 -3.08 6.64 -10.23
CA GLN A 62 -2.88 7.49 -11.39
C GLN A 62 -4.23 7.86 -12.00
N ASP A 63 -4.41 9.15 -12.32
CA ASP A 63 -5.55 9.61 -13.14
C ASP A 63 -5.29 9.27 -14.62
N ALA A 64 -5.37 7.99 -14.92
CA ALA A 64 -5.09 7.42 -16.24
C ALA A 64 -6.01 6.23 -16.51
N LYS A 65 -6.37 6.02 -17.78
CA LYS A 65 -7.27 4.93 -18.17
C LYS A 65 -6.75 3.56 -17.72
N ILE A 66 -5.45 3.33 -17.82
CA ILE A 66 -4.74 2.18 -17.28
C ILE A 66 -3.61 2.74 -16.44
N GLY A 67 -3.58 2.45 -15.17
CA GLY A 67 -2.59 3.02 -14.27
C GLY A 67 -2.41 2.23 -12.98
N LEU A 68 -1.40 2.62 -12.21
CA LEU A 68 -1.14 2.07 -10.89
C LEU A 68 -2.18 2.62 -9.90
N ILE A 69 -2.81 1.72 -9.20
CA ILE A 69 -3.80 2.00 -8.14
C ILE A 69 -3.33 1.30 -6.88
N ALA A 70 -3.46 1.97 -5.75
CA ALA A 70 -3.07 1.41 -4.46
C ALA A 70 -4.13 1.65 -3.38
N GLY A 71 -4.34 0.63 -2.55
CA GLY A 71 -5.11 0.72 -1.32
C GLY A 71 -4.20 0.63 -0.11
N ALA A 72 -4.37 1.54 0.84
CA ALA A 72 -3.66 1.54 2.11
C ALA A 72 -4.63 1.23 3.24
N TYR A 73 -4.24 0.33 4.13
CA TYR A 73 -5.02 -0.05 5.30
C TYR A 73 -4.13 -0.27 6.52
N LEU A 74 -4.73 -0.16 7.69
CA LEU A 74 -4.02 -0.27 8.96
C LEU A 74 -4.65 -1.37 9.81
N VAL A 75 -3.78 -2.20 10.38
CA VAL A 75 -4.16 -3.22 11.34
C VAL A 75 -3.47 -2.93 12.66
N TYR A 76 -4.23 -2.82 13.75
CA TYR A 76 -3.66 -2.62 15.06
C TYR A 76 -3.47 -3.94 15.80
N TYR A 77 -2.26 -4.14 16.32
CA TYR A 77 -1.88 -5.27 17.13
C TYR A 77 -1.45 -4.79 18.53
N GLU A 78 -2.30 -4.97 19.55
CA GLU A 78 -2.00 -4.55 20.93
C GLU A 78 -0.71 -5.17 21.48
N ASP A 79 -0.44 -6.43 21.13
CA ASP A 79 0.75 -7.15 21.57
C ASP A 79 2.05 -6.59 20.95
N LEU A 80 1.94 -5.80 19.89
CA LEU A 80 3.07 -5.21 19.14
C LEU A 80 3.15 -3.69 19.31
N LYS A 81 2.46 -3.10 20.28
CA LYS A 81 2.38 -1.64 20.48
C LYS A 81 3.72 -0.95 20.68
N ASP A 82 4.72 -1.67 21.17
CA ASP A 82 6.08 -1.16 21.40
C ASP A 82 7.05 -1.57 20.27
N VAL A 83 6.55 -2.24 19.23
CA VAL A 83 7.36 -2.71 18.09
C VAL A 83 7.39 -1.64 17.00
N ALA A 84 8.60 -1.37 16.51
CA ALA A 84 8.82 -0.51 15.36
C ALA A 84 9.97 -1.06 14.52
N LEU A 85 9.75 -1.29 13.23
CA LEU A 85 10.74 -1.93 12.36
C LEU A 85 12.07 -1.17 12.27
N TRP A 86 12.07 0.16 12.42
CA TRP A 86 13.32 0.93 12.38
C TRP A 86 14.26 0.68 13.58
N SER A 87 13.80 0.00 14.62
CA SER A 87 14.62 -0.40 15.76
C SER A 87 15.07 -1.86 15.70
N SER A 88 14.59 -2.62 14.71
CA SER A 88 14.91 -4.02 14.54
C SER A 88 16.33 -4.23 14.03
N ASP A 89 17.00 -5.27 14.53
CA ASP A 89 18.26 -5.71 13.97
C ASP A 89 18.05 -6.54 12.69
N SER A 90 19.16 -7.01 12.10
CA SER A 90 19.10 -7.75 10.82
C SER A 90 18.42 -9.12 10.92
N GLU A 91 18.44 -9.76 12.10
CA GLU A 91 17.79 -11.05 12.31
C GLU A 91 16.29 -10.88 12.49
N GLU A 92 15.88 -9.86 13.26
CA GLU A 92 14.47 -9.48 13.44
C GLU A 92 13.85 -9.04 12.11
N MET A 93 14.58 -8.22 11.33
CA MET A 93 14.13 -7.81 10.01
C MET A 93 13.95 -8.99 9.06
N LYS A 94 14.92 -9.92 9.08
CA LYS A 94 14.80 -11.14 8.28
C LYS A 94 13.59 -11.98 8.69
N ALA A 95 13.39 -12.16 10.00
CA ALA A 95 12.25 -12.92 10.51
C ALA A 95 10.91 -12.27 10.11
N TYR A 96 10.86 -10.94 10.09
CA TYR A 96 9.68 -10.20 9.65
C TYR A 96 9.40 -10.42 8.15
N ILE A 97 10.42 -10.32 7.29
CA ILE A 97 10.30 -10.61 5.86
C ILE A 97 9.84 -12.05 5.64
N ASP A 98 10.48 -13.02 6.32
CA ASP A 98 10.14 -14.44 6.19
C ASP A 98 8.67 -14.69 6.61
N ALA A 99 8.16 -13.99 7.63
CA ALA A 99 6.76 -14.08 8.07
C ALA A 99 5.80 -13.55 7.00
N ILE A 100 6.08 -12.39 6.40
CA ILE A 100 5.26 -11.85 5.30
C ILE A 100 5.24 -12.83 4.12
N LEU A 101 6.40 -13.37 3.72
CA LEU A 101 6.47 -14.33 2.61
C LEU A 101 5.68 -15.61 2.90
N GLU A 102 5.67 -16.08 4.15
CA GLU A 102 4.86 -17.24 4.55
C GLU A 102 3.36 -16.93 4.52
N ASP A 103 2.95 -15.72 4.94
CA ASP A 103 1.54 -15.31 4.90
C ASP A 103 0.99 -15.24 3.47
N PHE A 104 1.83 -14.89 2.51
CA PHE A 104 1.49 -14.81 1.08
C PHE A 104 1.89 -16.04 0.25
N LYS A 105 2.31 -17.15 0.87
CA LYS A 105 2.87 -18.31 0.15
C LYS A 105 2.01 -18.89 -0.96
N ASP A 106 0.69 -18.78 -0.85
CA ASP A 106 -0.24 -19.28 -1.85
C ASP A 106 -0.31 -18.36 -3.10
N ASP A 107 0.17 -17.11 -2.97
CA ASP A 107 0.19 -16.09 -4.00
C ASP A 107 1.59 -15.92 -4.62
N HIS A 108 2.46 -16.92 -4.48
CA HIS A 108 3.81 -16.95 -5.06
C HIS A 108 4.63 -15.68 -4.79
N PRO A 109 4.86 -15.32 -3.52
CA PRO A 109 5.50 -14.06 -3.17
C PRO A 109 6.98 -14.03 -3.55
N GLU A 110 7.44 -12.87 -4.00
CA GLU A 110 8.83 -12.53 -4.27
C GLU A 110 9.21 -11.29 -3.47
N TYR A 111 10.21 -11.40 -2.59
CA TYR A 111 10.78 -10.22 -1.94
C TYR A 111 11.53 -9.38 -2.98
N LEU A 112 11.14 -8.12 -3.13
CA LEU A 112 11.77 -7.21 -4.08
C LEU A 112 12.82 -6.32 -3.42
N ASP A 113 12.44 -5.66 -2.29
CA ASP A 113 13.29 -4.63 -1.69
C ASP A 113 12.84 -4.29 -0.26
N THR A 114 13.71 -3.60 0.49
CA THR A 114 13.35 -2.81 1.66
C THR A 114 13.51 -1.33 1.32
N VAL A 115 12.40 -0.66 1.04
CA VAL A 115 12.39 0.77 0.72
C VAL A 115 12.58 1.58 2.01
N MET A 116 13.56 2.47 2.03
CA MET A 116 13.83 3.32 3.19
C MET A 116 13.13 4.67 3.07
N ALA A 117 12.15 4.94 3.93
CA ALA A 117 11.54 6.25 4.09
C ALA A 117 12.19 6.97 5.28
N GLY A 118 13.29 7.66 5.03
CA GLY A 118 14.18 8.18 6.08
C GLY A 118 14.81 7.02 6.88
N LYS A 119 14.32 6.78 8.10
CA LYS A 119 14.77 5.66 8.96
C LYS A 119 13.81 4.47 8.95
N ILE A 120 12.64 4.62 8.34
CA ILE A 120 11.57 3.63 8.38
C ILE A 120 11.77 2.65 7.24
N PRO A 121 12.00 1.36 7.51
CA PRO A 121 12.03 0.34 6.50
C PRO A 121 10.58 -0.04 6.11
N ILE A 122 10.33 -0.14 4.82
CA ILE A 122 9.08 -0.62 4.24
C ILE A 122 9.42 -1.84 3.41
N ILE A 123 8.91 -2.99 3.80
CA ILE A 123 9.13 -4.25 3.09
C ILE A 123 8.26 -4.25 1.85
N LEU A 124 8.86 -4.51 0.70
CA LEU A 124 8.16 -4.59 -0.58
C LEU A 124 8.28 -5.99 -1.15
N ILE A 125 7.13 -6.60 -1.41
CA ILE A 125 7.02 -7.86 -2.13
C ILE A 125 6.18 -7.69 -3.39
N LYS A 126 6.40 -8.55 -4.35
CA LYS A 126 5.51 -8.80 -5.47
C LYS A 126 4.85 -10.16 -5.24
N ALA A 127 3.57 -10.25 -5.51
CA ALA A 127 2.84 -11.50 -5.42
C ALA A 127 1.92 -11.66 -6.62
N THR A 128 1.45 -12.89 -6.85
CA THR A 128 0.56 -13.23 -7.96
C THR A 128 -0.51 -14.18 -7.44
N ASP A 129 -1.74 -13.74 -7.50
CA ASP A 129 -2.91 -14.56 -7.18
C ASP A 129 -3.71 -14.95 -8.44
N ALA A 130 -4.95 -15.40 -8.26
CA ALA A 130 -5.83 -15.79 -9.36
C ALA A 130 -6.31 -14.59 -10.22
N GLU A 131 -6.21 -13.36 -9.70
CA GLU A 131 -6.66 -12.13 -10.34
C GLU A 131 -5.53 -11.44 -11.10
N GLY A 132 -4.27 -11.61 -10.65
CA GLY A 132 -3.11 -11.08 -11.33
C GLY A 132 -1.92 -10.79 -10.44
N GLU A 133 -1.00 -9.96 -10.94
CA GLU A 133 0.18 -9.51 -10.20
C GLU A 133 -0.17 -8.27 -9.37
N TYR A 134 0.36 -8.21 -8.15
CA TYR A 134 0.26 -7.05 -7.30
C TYR A 134 1.54 -6.80 -6.48
N LEU A 135 1.70 -5.58 -6.00
CA LEU A 135 2.72 -5.19 -5.04
C LEU A 135 2.09 -5.11 -3.66
N TYR A 136 2.82 -5.55 -2.66
CA TYR A 136 2.43 -5.40 -1.27
C TYR A 136 3.59 -4.78 -0.49
N ALA A 137 3.31 -3.67 0.16
CA ALA A 137 4.25 -2.96 1.01
C ALA A 137 3.76 -3.00 2.46
N ASP A 138 4.68 -3.28 3.37
CA ASP A 138 4.35 -3.40 4.80
C ASP A 138 5.41 -2.72 5.66
N THR A 139 4.95 -2.01 6.69
CA THR A 139 5.79 -1.50 7.77
C THR A 139 5.03 -1.49 9.08
N MET A 140 5.75 -1.55 10.19
CA MET A 140 5.15 -1.57 11.52
C MET A 140 5.68 -0.43 12.39
N THR A 141 4.77 0.25 13.06
CA THR A 141 5.08 1.34 13.99
C THR A 141 4.04 1.44 15.10
N ASN A 142 4.49 1.38 16.36
CA ASN A 142 3.63 1.56 17.53
C ASN A 142 2.38 0.65 17.54
N GLY A 143 2.53 -0.61 17.12
CA GLY A 143 1.45 -1.59 17.04
C GLY A 143 0.61 -1.51 15.77
N TYR A 144 0.81 -0.51 14.93
CA TYR A 144 0.15 -0.42 13.64
C TYR A 144 1.00 -1.08 12.55
N ALA A 145 0.46 -2.12 11.94
CA ALA A 145 0.92 -2.57 10.63
C ALA A 145 0.25 -1.69 9.57
N ILE A 146 1.06 -0.98 8.82
CA ILE A 146 0.61 -0.14 7.71
C ILE A 146 0.90 -0.92 6.43
N GLN A 147 -0.16 -1.30 5.76
CA GLN A 147 -0.14 -2.20 4.61
C GLN A 147 -0.66 -1.46 3.39
N ILE A 148 0.07 -1.52 2.28
CA ILE A 148 -0.30 -0.87 1.04
C ILE A 148 -0.20 -1.90 -0.08
N GLN A 149 -1.34 -2.20 -0.70
CA GLN A 149 -1.41 -3.09 -1.85
C GLN A 149 -1.62 -2.28 -3.11
N ALA A 150 -0.82 -2.54 -4.16
CA ALA A 150 -0.90 -1.82 -5.42
C ALA A 150 -0.93 -2.78 -6.61
N TYR A 151 -1.68 -2.40 -7.64
CA TYR A 151 -1.84 -3.15 -8.88
C TYR A 151 -2.07 -2.20 -10.05
N VAL A 152 -1.96 -2.70 -11.27
CA VAL A 152 -2.27 -1.93 -12.49
C VAL A 152 -3.63 -2.38 -13.00
N ALA A 153 -4.58 -1.45 -13.07
CA ALA A 153 -5.94 -1.71 -13.54
C ALA A 153 -6.39 -0.72 -14.62
N ASP A 154 -7.48 -1.07 -15.30
CA ASP A 154 -8.21 -0.20 -16.24
C ASP A 154 -9.40 0.41 -15.50
N ASP A 155 -9.55 1.73 -15.49
CA ASP A 155 -10.66 2.42 -14.82
C ASP A 155 -12.04 2.08 -15.40
N SER A 156 -12.06 1.52 -16.61
CA SER A 156 -13.30 1.10 -17.29
C SER A 156 -13.64 -0.39 -17.10
N ASP A 157 -12.72 -1.19 -16.56
CA ASP A 157 -12.87 -2.63 -16.33
C ASP A 157 -12.01 -3.05 -15.12
N GLU A 158 -12.54 -2.80 -13.93
CA GLU A 158 -11.83 -2.97 -12.67
C GLU A 158 -11.45 -4.43 -12.34
N GLU A 159 -12.13 -5.39 -12.96
CA GLU A 159 -11.78 -6.82 -12.79
C GLU A 159 -10.53 -7.18 -13.62
N LYS A 160 -10.09 -6.30 -14.52
CA LYS A 160 -8.97 -6.57 -15.40
C LYS A 160 -7.69 -5.97 -14.87
N LEU A 161 -6.86 -6.82 -14.28
CA LEU A 161 -5.50 -6.46 -13.90
C LEU A 161 -4.53 -6.61 -15.08
N TYR A 162 -3.51 -5.77 -15.08
CA TYR A 162 -2.42 -5.79 -16.06
C TYR A 162 -1.11 -6.17 -15.38
N PRO A 163 -0.18 -6.82 -16.09
CA PRO A 163 1.12 -7.14 -15.54
C PRO A 163 1.86 -5.90 -15.05
N LEU A 164 2.52 -6.05 -13.90
CA LEU A 164 3.41 -5.03 -13.36
C LEU A 164 4.66 -4.88 -14.23
N THR A 165 5.01 -3.66 -14.56
CA THR A 165 6.28 -3.33 -15.23
C THR A 165 7.33 -2.88 -14.21
N GLU A 166 8.61 -2.89 -14.60
CA GLU A 166 9.67 -2.29 -13.77
C GLU A 166 9.41 -0.82 -13.48
N GLU A 167 8.84 -0.09 -14.43
CA GLU A 167 8.46 1.32 -14.23
C GLU A 167 7.40 1.49 -13.14
N ASN A 168 6.37 0.62 -13.10
CA ASN A 168 5.37 0.63 -12.03
C ASN A 168 6.00 0.35 -10.66
N ILE A 169 6.92 -0.63 -10.60
CA ILE A 169 7.62 -1.00 -9.36
C ILE A 169 8.47 0.19 -8.86
N GLU A 170 9.27 0.80 -9.72
CA GLU A 170 10.11 1.94 -9.34
C GLU A 170 9.30 3.19 -8.99
N GLN A 171 8.16 3.41 -9.68
CA GLN A 171 7.25 4.48 -9.33
C GLN A 171 6.65 4.26 -7.93
N PHE A 172 6.21 3.04 -7.62
CA PHE A 172 5.69 2.71 -6.31
C PHE A 172 6.75 2.84 -5.21
N LYS A 173 7.98 2.37 -5.44
CA LYS A 173 9.11 2.59 -4.53
C LYS A 173 9.36 4.07 -4.26
N SER A 174 9.29 4.91 -5.29
CA SER A 174 9.47 6.36 -5.16
C SER A 174 8.41 6.98 -4.24
N ILE A 175 7.16 6.53 -4.34
CA ILE A 175 6.07 6.97 -3.48
C ILE A 175 6.31 6.50 -2.04
N LEU A 176 6.63 5.22 -1.84
CA LEU A 176 6.89 4.64 -0.52
C LEU A 176 8.06 5.35 0.19
N ALA A 177 9.10 5.76 -0.55
CA ALA A 177 10.24 6.49 0.01
C ALA A 177 9.87 7.85 0.63
N THR A 178 8.68 8.38 0.31
CA THR A 178 8.15 9.64 0.87
C THR A 178 7.30 9.45 2.12
N PHE A 179 7.13 8.21 2.58
CA PHE A 179 6.30 7.88 3.74
C PHE A 179 6.75 8.62 5.01
N VAL A 180 5.78 9.23 5.69
CA VAL A 180 6.00 9.88 6.99
C VAL A 180 4.86 9.49 7.92
N PRO A 181 5.15 8.82 9.05
CA PRO A 181 4.14 8.52 10.05
C PRO A 181 3.64 9.81 10.71
N VAL A 182 2.36 9.89 11.02
CA VAL A 182 1.79 10.94 11.88
C VAL A 182 2.01 10.51 13.32
N THR A 183 2.76 11.32 14.08
CA THR A 183 3.07 11.11 15.52
C THR A 183 2.01 11.76 16.42
#